data_126f6d2c66ec065f32497cd0cbd721cf
#
_entry.id   126f6d2c66ec065f32497cd0cbd721cf
#
_cell.length_a   1.000
_cell.length_b   1.000
_cell.length_c   1.000
_cell.angle_alpha   90.00
_cell.angle_beta   90.00
_cell.angle_gamma   90.00
#
_symmetry.space_group_name_H-M   'P 1'
#
loop_
_entity.id
_entity.type
_entity.pdbx_description
1 polymer ?
#
loop_
_entity_poly.entity_id
_entity_poly.type
_entity_poly.pdbx_seq_one_letter_code
_entity_poly.pdbx_strand_id
1 'polypeptide(L)'
;MRQSIIFILYLLCTFTARSQSALTPEQTGSIYYAYPVPSSTYTPAPAGYEPFYISHYGRHGSRWMTADERYTEVICVFDSLYQCSELTPLGVDVRERLHKVWEDACGCSGSITPLGERQHREIAERMYHNFPQVFRGDAFIDARSSTSLRCAMSMSYFTERLKELNPGLQVNRRAYHRYMDYIAYTSPEGEKFASEKAPWRRSFREFEKKNVRPERLMASLFVKPEAITDQDAMMRSLYWIAADMQNVELDLSFYDIFEYEELVGVWKTVNARMYVCNAAAPLNGGLMPRCAVPLLRNILESADAAIEKGTPAADLRFGHDTHLIRLLALMQIEGCSNQEVDMEKFHLAWQDYRVSPMGANLQLIFYRDKKNDILVKFLLNECEVTLPLKSKMVPYYSWKEVETFLAEIIGKE
;
A
#
# COMPACT_ATOMS: atom_id res chain seq x y z
N MET A 1 -55.13 -44.22 7.84
CA MET A 1 -54.35 -43.60 6.77
C MET A 1 -54.06 -42.16 7.18
N ARG A 2 -52.87 -41.88 7.69
CA ARG A 2 -52.41 -40.52 8.01
C ARG A 2 -51.33 -40.20 6.99
N GLN A 3 -51.60 -39.24 6.11
CA GLN A 3 -50.60 -38.69 5.18
C GLN A 3 -49.74 -37.65 5.92
N SER A 4 -48.46 -37.92 6.01
CA SER A 4 -47.43 -36.95 6.51
C SER A 4 -46.99 -36.07 5.35
N ILE A 5 -47.29 -34.80 5.43
CA ILE A 5 -46.82 -33.78 4.50
C ILE A 5 -45.42 -33.33 4.98
N ILE A 6 -44.40 -33.65 4.19
CA ILE A 6 -43.03 -33.17 4.42
C ILE A 6 -42.91 -31.80 3.75
N PHE A 7 -42.76 -30.75 4.58
CA PHE A 7 -42.40 -29.40 4.11
C PHE A 7 -40.87 -29.33 3.90
N ILE A 8 -40.45 -29.30 2.64
CA ILE A 8 -39.06 -29.00 2.29
C ILE A 8 -38.90 -27.48 2.28
N LEU A 9 -38.22 -26.96 3.30
CA LEU A 9 -37.84 -25.55 3.38
C LEU A 9 -36.61 -25.32 2.48
N TYR A 10 -36.82 -24.75 1.28
CA TYR A 10 -35.72 -24.24 0.46
C TYR A 10 -35.18 -22.95 1.09
N LEU A 11 -34.00 -23.05 1.69
CA LEU A 11 -33.23 -21.88 2.13
C LEU A 11 -32.63 -21.23 0.88
N LEU A 12 -33.29 -20.21 0.35
CA LEU A 12 -32.73 -19.34 -0.67
C LEU A 12 -31.60 -18.48 0.00
N CYS A 13 -30.36 -18.93 -0.12
CA CYS A 13 -29.21 -18.06 0.09
C CYS A 13 -29.21 -16.99 -1.00
N THR A 14 -29.78 -15.84 -0.73
CA THR A 14 -29.57 -14.65 -1.56
C THR A 14 -28.14 -14.20 -1.42
N PHE A 15 -27.28 -14.60 -2.35
CA PHE A 15 -26.01 -13.93 -2.60
C PHE A 15 -26.35 -12.49 -3.01
N THR A 16 -26.28 -11.56 -2.09
CA THR A 16 -26.19 -10.15 -2.42
C THR A 16 -24.84 -9.94 -3.10
N ALA A 17 -24.82 -10.01 -4.43
CA ALA A 17 -23.72 -9.47 -5.21
C ALA A 17 -23.61 -7.99 -4.81
N ARG A 18 -22.64 -7.65 -3.97
CA ARG A 18 -22.24 -6.25 -3.79
C ARG A 18 -21.87 -5.75 -5.17
N SER A 19 -22.68 -4.92 -5.77
CA SER A 19 -22.30 -4.13 -6.93
C SER A 19 -20.98 -3.45 -6.58
N GLN A 20 -19.90 -3.84 -7.24
CA GLN A 20 -18.63 -3.16 -7.10
C GLN A 20 -18.86 -1.76 -7.68
N SER A 21 -18.84 -0.73 -6.83
CA SER A 21 -18.92 0.66 -7.30
C SER A 21 -17.79 0.89 -8.31
N ALA A 22 -18.08 1.63 -9.38
CA ALA A 22 -17.05 2.03 -10.33
C ALA A 22 -15.88 2.69 -9.57
N LEU A 23 -14.66 2.46 -10.03
CA LEU A 23 -13.47 3.09 -9.45
C LEU A 23 -13.52 4.60 -9.70
N THR A 24 -13.04 5.39 -8.74
CA THR A 24 -12.75 6.78 -9.04
C THR A 24 -11.47 6.89 -9.86
N PRO A 25 -11.24 7.98 -10.61
CA PRO A 25 -9.98 8.19 -11.32
C PRO A 25 -8.76 8.07 -10.40
N GLU A 26 -8.83 8.57 -9.16
CA GLU A 26 -7.76 8.53 -8.17
C GLU A 26 -7.44 7.08 -7.75
N GLN A 27 -8.46 6.24 -7.59
CA GLN A 27 -8.29 4.82 -7.27
C GLN A 27 -7.59 4.05 -8.40
N THR A 28 -7.78 4.48 -9.65
CA THR A 28 -7.02 3.92 -10.77
C THR A 28 -5.54 4.30 -10.73
N GLY A 29 -5.14 5.27 -9.92
CA GLY A 29 -3.73 5.62 -9.68
C GLY A 29 -2.90 4.54 -8.97
N SER A 30 -3.50 3.37 -8.67
CA SER A 30 -2.77 2.21 -8.13
C SER A 30 -2.08 2.55 -6.79
N ILE A 31 -0.82 2.15 -6.64
CA ILE A 31 0.02 2.47 -5.47
C ILE A 31 0.34 3.98 -5.30
N TYR A 32 -0.04 4.83 -6.26
CA TYR A 32 0.04 6.29 -6.12
C TYR A 32 -1.23 6.88 -5.49
N TYR A 33 -2.23 6.04 -5.20
CA TYR A 33 -3.43 6.51 -4.48
C TYR A 33 -3.02 7.17 -3.16
N ALA A 34 -3.44 8.41 -2.96
CA ALA A 34 -3.16 9.15 -1.74
C ALA A 34 -3.81 8.47 -0.54
N TYR A 35 -3.22 8.63 0.65
CA TYR A 35 -3.73 7.98 1.87
C TYR A 35 -5.17 8.41 2.16
N PRO A 36 -6.13 7.49 2.17
CA PRO A 36 -7.50 7.83 2.50
C PRO A 36 -7.63 8.09 4.01
N VAL A 37 -8.34 9.16 4.39
CA VAL A 37 -8.65 9.40 5.79
C VAL A 37 -9.66 8.36 6.26
N PRO A 38 -9.34 7.50 7.26
CA PRO A 38 -10.25 6.48 7.73
C PRO A 38 -11.43 7.10 8.47
N SER A 39 -12.63 6.60 8.20
CA SER A 39 -13.87 7.02 8.87
C SER A 39 -14.35 6.03 9.93
N SER A 40 -13.57 4.99 10.24
CA SER A 40 -13.97 3.90 11.11
C SER A 40 -13.80 4.25 12.61
N THR A 41 -14.76 3.84 13.41
CA THR A 41 -14.61 3.75 14.87
C THR A 41 -14.12 2.36 15.24
N TYR A 42 -13.21 2.27 16.20
CA TYR A 42 -12.69 0.97 16.64
C TYR A 42 -13.64 0.25 17.58
N THR A 43 -13.68 -1.07 17.50
CA THR A 43 -14.31 -1.92 18.49
C THR A 43 -13.66 -1.68 19.84
N PRO A 44 -14.44 -1.35 20.92
CA PRO A 44 -13.91 -1.11 22.26
C PRO A 44 -13.09 -2.29 22.77
N ALA A 45 -12.07 -2.01 23.58
CA ALA A 45 -11.30 -3.05 24.23
C ALA A 45 -12.19 -3.91 25.14
N PRO A 46 -11.96 -5.24 25.22
CA PRO A 46 -12.64 -6.10 26.17
C PRO A 46 -12.45 -5.57 27.61
N ALA A 47 -13.45 -5.81 28.45
CA ALA A 47 -13.42 -5.29 29.82
C ALA A 47 -12.17 -5.76 30.59
N GLY A 48 -11.45 -4.80 31.18
CA GLY A 48 -10.23 -5.05 31.95
C GLY A 48 -8.93 -5.09 31.15
N TYR A 49 -8.99 -4.97 29.80
CA TYR A 49 -7.80 -4.87 28.96
C TYR A 49 -7.49 -3.42 28.62
N GLU A 50 -6.21 -3.04 28.71
CA GLU A 50 -5.69 -1.74 28.29
C GLU A 50 -4.58 -1.90 27.26
N PRO A 51 -4.50 -1.03 26.23
CA PRO A 51 -3.40 -1.05 25.27
C PRO A 51 -2.10 -0.63 25.97
N PHE A 52 -1.00 -1.37 25.69
CA PHE A 52 0.30 -1.12 26.31
C PHE A 52 1.47 -1.11 25.34
N TYR A 53 1.32 -1.70 24.16
CA TYR A 53 2.38 -1.77 23.16
C TYR A 53 1.81 -1.71 21.73
N ILE A 54 2.54 -1.05 20.83
CA ILE A 54 2.21 -0.98 19.40
C ILE A 54 3.40 -1.44 18.57
N SER A 55 3.17 -2.42 17.68
CA SER A 55 4.10 -2.77 16.61
C SER A 55 3.56 -2.24 15.29
N HIS A 56 4.34 -1.41 14.60
CA HIS A 56 3.94 -0.73 13.37
C HIS A 56 4.92 -1.03 12.24
N TYR A 57 4.38 -1.21 11.02
CA TYR A 57 5.12 -1.12 9.78
C TYR A 57 4.37 -0.21 8.81
N GLY A 58 4.99 0.90 8.38
CA GLY A 58 4.42 1.87 7.47
C GLY A 58 5.21 2.04 6.19
N ARG A 59 4.52 2.30 5.10
CA ARG A 59 5.04 2.82 3.85
C ARG A 59 5.33 4.31 4.00
N HIS A 60 6.31 4.85 3.26
CA HIS A 60 6.50 6.30 3.12
C HIS A 60 5.22 7.01 2.63
N GLY A 61 5.07 8.29 2.94
CA GLY A 61 3.95 9.14 2.51
C GLY A 61 4.00 9.51 1.03
N SER A 62 3.06 10.35 0.63
CA SER A 62 3.02 10.96 -0.70
C SER A 62 4.34 11.62 -1.06
N ARG A 63 4.76 11.51 -2.32
CA ARG A 63 6.05 11.94 -2.84
C ARG A 63 5.96 12.30 -4.31
N TRP A 64 6.89 13.11 -4.80
CA TRP A 64 7.11 13.25 -6.23
C TRP A 64 7.56 11.94 -6.87
N MET A 65 7.45 11.81 -8.19
CA MET A 65 7.93 10.63 -8.92
C MET A 65 9.40 10.37 -8.59
N THR A 66 9.84 9.11 -8.72
CA THR A 66 11.14 8.67 -8.18
C THR A 66 12.35 9.06 -9.02
N ALA A 67 12.16 9.65 -10.19
CA ALA A 67 13.21 10.07 -11.09
C ALA A 67 12.72 11.25 -11.95
N ASP A 68 13.58 12.22 -12.20
CA ASP A 68 13.30 13.41 -13.01
C ASP A 68 12.97 13.04 -14.46
N GLU A 69 13.59 11.98 -14.98
CA GLU A 69 13.37 11.46 -16.33
C GLU A 69 11.91 11.10 -16.58
N ARG A 70 11.18 10.68 -15.55
CA ARG A 70 9.74 10.35 -15.67
C ARG A 70 8.87 11.54 -16.07
N TYR A 71 9.32 12.78 -15.80
CA TYR A 71 8.69 13.99 -16.26
C TYR A 71 9.34 14.50 -17.55
N THR A 72 10.66 14.60 -17.57
CA THR A 72 11.40 15.28 -18.64
C THR A 72 11.34 14.52 -19.97
N GLU A 73 11.33 13.19 -19.98
CA GLU A 73 11.17 12.41 -21.22
C GLU A 73 9.83 12.73 -21.93
N VAL A 74 8.74 12.84 -21.18
CA VAL A 74 7.42 13.21 -21.73
C VAL A 74 7.46 14.65 -22.23
N ILE A 75 7.97 15.57 -21.44
CA ILE A 75 8.10 17.00 -21.79
C ILE A 75 8.91 17.19 -23.07
N CYS A 76 10.05 16.51 -23.20
CA CYS A 76 10.90 16.58 -24.39
C CYS A 76 10.16 16.18 -25.68
N VAL A 77 9.30 15.14 -25.61
CA VAL A 77 8.48 14.71 -26.77
C VAL A 77 7.46 15.79 -27.11
N PHE A 78 6.73 16.31 -26.11
CA PHE A 78 5.76 17.37 -26.34
C PHE A 78 6.41 18.65 -26.88
N ASP A 79 7.56 19.07 -26.36
CA ASP A 79 8.30 20.24 -26.82
C ASP A 79 8.75 20.09 -28.28
N SER A 80 9.28 18.92 -28.63
CA SER A 80 9.73 18.63 -30.00
C SER A 80 8.58 18.72 -31.00
N LEU A 81 7.42 18.13 -30.65
CA LEU A 81 6.25 18.15 -31.54
C LEU A 81 5.57 19.53 -31.58
N TYR A 82 5.63 20.28 -30.49
CA TYR A 82 5.17 21.69 -30.48
C TYR A 82 5.95 22.56 -31.47
N GLN A 83 7.26 22.42 -31.49
CA GLN A 83 8.13 23.14 -32.45
C GLN A 83 7.80 22.80 -33.91
N CYS A 84 7.32 21.59 -34.17
CA CYS A 84 6.90 21.16 -35.51
C CYS A 84 5.43 21.46 -35.81
N SER A 85 4.68 22.08 -34.90
CA SER A 85 3.22 22.31 -35.00
C SER A 85 2.43 21.00 -35.14
N GLU A 86 2.89 19.94 -34.49
CA GLU A 86 2.29 18.61 -34.53
C GLU A 86 1.52 18.24 -33.24
N LEU A 87 1.25 19.21 -32.38
CA LEU A 87 0.32 19.05 -31.25
C LEU A 87 -1.09 19.51 -31.65
N THR A 88 -2.11 18.81 -31.18
CA THR A 88 -3.50 19.27 -31.20
C THR A 88 -3.69 20.41 -30.19
N PRO A 89 -4.82 21.13 -30.18
CA PRO A 89 -5.11 22.11 -29.12
C PRO A 89 -5.04 21.48 -27.70
N LEU A 90 -5.53 20.24 -27.52
CA LEU A 90 -5.40 19.51 -26.25
C LEU A 90 -3.93 19.17 -25.95
N GLY A 91 -3.16 18.75 -26.95
CA GLY A 91 -1.72 18.49 -26.79
C GLY A 91 -0.94 19.72 -26.33
N VAL A 92 -1.29 20.92 -26.83
CA VAL A 92 -0.69 22.21 -26.39
C VAL A 92 -1.02 22.46 -24.91
N ASP A 93 -2.28 22.31 -24.51
CA ASP A 93 -2.72 22.49 -23.12
C ASP A 93 -2.00 21.47 -22.17
N VAL A 94 -1.93 20.20 -22.58
CA VAL A 94 -1.19 19.16 -21.82
C VAL A 94 0.29 19.53 -21.66
N ARG A 95 0.94 20.03 -22.73
CA ARG A 95 2.31 20.52 -22.67
C ARG A 95 2.49 21.62 -21.61
N GLU A 96 1.60 22.62 -21.61
CA GLU A 96 1.65 23.70 -20.61
C GLU A 96 1.47 23.19 -19.17
N ARG A 97 0.56 22.24 -18.96
CA ARG A 97 0.39 21.57 -17.66
C ARG A 97 1.64 20.79 -17.26
N LEU A 98 2.26 20.05 -18.18
CA LEU A 98 3.50 19.30 -17.92
C LEU A 98 4.65 20.22 -17.47
N HIS A 99 4.80 21.40 -18.08
CA HIS A 99 5.80 22.38 -17.65
C HIS A 99 5.54 22.90 -16.24
N LYS A 100 4.28 23.18 -15.87
CA LYS A 100 3.91 23.58 -14.49
C LYS A 100 4.21 22.48 -13.46
N VAL A 101 3.95 21.22 -13.83
CA VAL A 101 4.31 20.09 -12.97
C VAL A 101 5.83 20.00 -12.79
N TRP A 102 6.58 20.22 -13.86
CA TRP A 102 8.04 20.19 -13.80
C TRP A 102 8.64 21.33 -12.96
N GLU A 103 8.06 22.52 -13.03
CA GLU A 103 8.47 23.66 -12.17
C GLU A 103 8.36 23.30 -10.67
N ASP A 104 7.33 22.54 -10.28
CA ASP A 104 7.14 22.06 -8.90
C ASP A 104 8.05 20.84 -8.56
N ALA A 105 8.22 19.92 -9.50
CA ALA A 105 8.88 18.63 -9.27
C ALA A 105 10.41 18.65 -9.43
N CYS A 106 10.95 19.65 -10.14
CA CYS A 106 12.37 19.73 -10.49
C CYS A 106 13.27 19.69 -9.25
N GLY A 107 14.17 18.71 -9.20
CA GLY A 107 15.08 18.49 -8.08
C GLY A 107 14.43 17.87 -6.83
N CYS A 108 13.15 17.47 -6.90
CA CYS A 108 12.40 16.87 -5.80
C CYS A 108 12.17 15.36 -5.96
N SER A 109 12.77 14.73 -6.97
CA SER A 109 12.57 13.31 -7.28
C SER A 109 12.65 12.39 -6.06
N GLY A 110 11.57 11.65 -5.81
CA GLY A 110 11.45 10.68 -4.74
C GLY A 110 11.40 11.26 -3.32
N SER A 111 11.37 12.59 -3.18
CA SER A 111 11.22 13.28 -1.90
C SER A 111 9.77 13.30 -1.46
N ILE A 112 9.53 13.36 -0.14
CA ILE A 112 8.20 13.49 0.45
C ILE A 112 7.63 14.87 0.12
N THR A 113 6.38 14.89 -0.35
CA THR A 113 5.63 16.13 -0.58
C THR A 113 5.07 16.70 0.73
N PRO A 114 4.63 17.98 0.76
CA PRO A 114 3.91 18.52 1.92
C PRO A 114 2.68 17.70 2.32
N LEU A 115 1.97 17.10 1.36
CA LEU A 115 0.89 16.14 1.64
C LEU A 115 1.41 14.90 2.36
N GLY A 116 2.55 14.34 1.94
CA GLY A 116 3.15 13.15 2.58
C GLY A 116 3.61 13.42 4.01
N GLU A 117 4.12 14.63 4.31
CA GLU A 117 4.38 15.09 5.66
C GLU A 117 3.10 15.08 6.50
N ARG A 118 2.05 15.75 6.03
CA ARG A 118 0.76 15.80 6.74
C ARG A 118 0.19 14.42 7.00
N GLN A 119 0.24 13.52 6.01
CA GLN A 119 -0.24 12.14 6.17
C GLN A 119 0.41 11.46 7.37
N HIS A 120 1.73 11.52 7.51
CA HIS A 120 2.42 10.88 8.63
C HIS A 120 2.17 11.57 9.97
N ARG A 121 2.06 12.87 9.99
CA ARG A 121 1.71 13.63 11.20
C ARG A 121 0.30 13.28 11.67
N GLU A 122 -0.66 13.21 10.76
CA GLU A 122 -2.05 12.87 11.06
C GLU A 122 -2.23 11.41 11.50
N ILE A 123 -1.53 10.45 10.86
CA ILE A 123 -1.53 9.04 11.29
C ILE A 123 -0.97 8.93 12.73
N ALA A 124 0.13 9.62 13.02
CA ALA A 124 0.72 9.67 14.37
C ALA A 124 -0.25 10.26 15.40
N GLU A 125 -0.92 11.35 15.04
CA GLU A 125 -1.91 12.01 15.91
C GLU A 125 -3.10 11.10 16.23
N ARG A 126 -3.68 10.45 15.19
CA ARG A 126 -4.76 9.49 15.38
C ARG A 126 -4.32 8.28 16.21
N MET A 127 -3.11 7.74 15.97
CA MET A 127 -2.54 6.68 16.80
C MET A 127 -2.43 7.11 18.27
N TYR A 128 -1.91 8.29 18.54
CA TYR A 128 -1.77 8.85 19.88
C TYR A 128 -3.13 8.99 20.58
N HIS A 129 -4.12 9.57 19.92
CA HIS A 129 -5.44 9.81 20.49
C HIS A 129 -6.27 8.51 20.67
N ASN A 130 -6.08 7.53 19.79
CA ASN A 130 -6.79 6.24 19.90
C ASN A 130 -6.18 5.30 20.95
N PHE A 131 -4.88 5.45 21.24
CA PHE A 131 -4.15 4.57 22.16
C PHE A 131 -3.31 5.37 23.18
N PRO A 132 -3.88 6.36 23.89
CA PRO A 132 -3.11 7.27 24.72
C PRO A 132 -2.38 6.57 25.88
N GLN A 133 -2.82 5.36 26.27
CA GLN A 133 -2.18 4.57 27.32
C GLN A 133 -0.76 4.17 26.95
N VAL A 134 -0.49 3.91 25.65
CA VAL A 134 0.84 3.52 25.14
C VAL A 134 1.85 4.68 25.23
N PHE A 135 1.37 5.92 25.16
CA PHE A 135 2.20 7.11 25.06
C PHE A 135 2.24 7.96 26.35
N ARG A 136 2.00 7.33 27.52
CA ARG A 136 2.02 8.04 28.82
C ARG A 136 3.43 8.34 29.30
N GLY A 137 3.60 9.49 29.95
CA GLY A 137 4.83 9.87 30.64
C GLY A 137 6.04 9.95 29.71
N ASP A 138 7.09 9.25 30.07
CA ASP A 138 8.37 9.15 29.35
C ASP A 138 8.49 7.85 28.54
N ALA A 139 7.38 7.34 28.03
CA ALA A 139 7.34 6.09 27.27
C ALA A 139 8.41 6.08 26.15
N PHE A 140 9.09 4.95 26.01
CA PHE A 140 10.16 4.77 25.02
C PHE A 140 9.61 4.25 23.69
N ILE A 141 9.93 4.93 22.60
CA ILE A 141 9.56 4.61 21.23
C ILE A 141 10.83 4.27 20.43
N ASP A 142 10.88 3.10 19.84
CA ASP A 142 11.98 2.69 18.95
C ASP A 142 11.55 2.77 17.48
N ALA A 143 11.98 3.83 16.78
CA ALA A 143 11.67 4.08 15.39
C ALA A 143 12.85 3.73 14.47
N ARG A 144 12.55 2.93 13.44
CA ARG A 144 13.52 2.45 12.45
C ARG A 144 12.99 2.63 11.04
N SER A 145 13.86 2.97 10.09
CA SER A 145 13.49 3.06 8.69
C SER A 145 14.47 2.35 7.78
N SER A 146 14.04 2.09 6.54
CA SER A 146 14.98 1.80 5.45
C SER A 146 15.91 3.02 5.24
N THR A 147 17.02 2.81 4.54
CA THR A 147 17.99 3.88 4.23
C THR A 147 17.49 4.87 3.17
N SER A 148 16.32 4.66 2.61
CA SER A 148 15.70 5.59 1.65
C SER A 148 15.29 6.88 2.36
N LEU A 149 15.69 8.04 1.81
CA LEU A 149 15.42 9.35 2.37
C LEU A 149 13.92 9.55 2.69
N ARG A 150 13.04 9.20 1.76
CA ARG A 150 11.58 9.32 1.96
C ARG A 150 11.06 8.51 3.15
N CYS A 151 11.64 7.34 3.44
CA CYS A 151 11.24 6.54 4.61
C CYS A 151 11.77 7.15 5.91
N ALA A 152 13.00 7.66 5.90
CA ALA A 152 13.59 8.35 7.05
C ALA A 152 12.85 9.66 7.37
N MET A 153 12.45 10.42 6.34
CA MET A 153 11.64 11.63 6.52
C MET A 153 10.24 11.30 7.04
N SER A 154 9.57 10.27 6.50
CA SER A 154 8.30 9.78 7.01
C SER A 154 8.37 9.39 8.49
N MET A 155 9.43 8.68 8.91
CA MET A 155 9.71 8.37 10.30
C MET A 155 9.89 9.65 11.14
N SER A 156 10.60 10.64 10.62
CA SER A 156 10.82 11.91 11.31
C SER A 156 9.51 12.65 11.56
N TYR A 157 8.71 12.89 10.54
CA TYR A 157 7.44 13.62 10.66
C TYR A 157 6.46 12.91 11.62
N PHE A 158 6.37 11.58 11.52
CA PHE A 158 5.55 10.77 12.41
C PHE A 158 5.97 10.93 13.88
N THR A 159 7.24 10.71 14.16
CA THR A 159 7.76 10.73 15.53
C THR A 159 7.90 12.15 16.10
N GLU A 160 8.09 13.16 15.27
CA GLU A 160 8.04 14.55 15.66
C GLU A 160 6.63 14.91 16.16
N ARG A 161 5.58 14.51 15.41
CA ARG A 161 4.20 14.73 15.86
C ARG A 161 3.90 14.06 17.19
N LEU A 162 4.35 12.84 17.43
CA LEU A 162 4.23 12.19 18.73
C LEU A 162 4.91 13.00 19.85
N LYS A 163 6.10 13.55 19.59
CA LYS A 163 6.84 14.40 20.54
C LYS A 163 6.15 15.74 20.81
N GLU A 164 5.50 16.34 19.82
CA GLU A 164 4.68 17.55 20.01
C GLU A 164 3.48 17.28 20.92
N LEU A 165 2.81 16.12 20.75
CA LEU A 165 1.67 15.71 21.57
C LEU A 165 2.08 15.32 23.00
N ASN A 166 3.23 14.69 23.16
CA ASN A 166 3.84 14.39 24.45
C ASN A 166 5.35 14.63 24.43
N PRO A 167 5.84 15.82 24.86
CA PRO A 167 7.27 16.14 24.92
C PRO A 167 8.11 15.21 25.83
N GLY A 168 7.48 14.49 26.76
CA GLY A 168 8.14 13.54 27.67
C GLY A 168 8.64 12.27 26.98
N LEU A 169 8.04 11.86 25.84
CA LEU A 169 8.40 10.64 25.15
C LEU A 169 9.91 10.55 24.86
N GLN A 170 10.49 9.38 25.09
CA GLN A 170 11.86 9.06 24.69
C GLN A 170 11.82 8.40 23.32
N VAL A 171 12.42 9.02 22.28
CA VAL A 171 12.32 8.53 20.89
C VAL A 171 13.69 8.30 20.30
N ASN A 172 14.01 7.04 19.95
CA ASN A 172 15.14 6.72 19.10
C ASN A 172 14.70 6.71 17.63
N ARG A 173 15.47 7.36 16.76
CA ARG A 173 15.27 7.35 15.29
C ARG A 173 16.51 6.81 14.63
N ARG A 174 16.38 5.74 13.85
CA ARG A 174 17.54 5.06 13.22
C ARG A 174 17.20 4.60 11.81
N ALA A 175 18.11 4.90 10.86
CA ALA A 175 18.03 4.46 9.46
C ALA A 175 19.34 3.75 9.09
N TYR A 176 19.63 2.61 9.74
CA TYR A 176 20.90 1.90 9.55
C TYR A 176 20.80 0.87 8.42
N HIS A 177 21.88 0.72 7.66
CA HIS A 177 21.96 -0.23 6.55
C HIS A 177 21.58 -1.67 6.96
N ARG A 178 22.00 -2.10 8.17
CA ARG A 178 21.65 -3.43 8.71
C ARG A 178 20.13 -3.68 8.88
N TYR A 179 19.30 -2.64 8.87
CA TYR A 179 17.86 -2.81 8.94
C TYR A 179 17.27 -3.19 7.59
N MET A 180 18.02 -3.01 6.49
CA MET A 180 17.61 -3.44 5.15
C MET A 180 17.41 -4.96 5.08
N ASP A 181 18.12 -5.73 5.93
CA ASP A 181 18.02 -7.19 5.99
C ASP A 181 16.63 -7.70 6.42
N TYR A 182 15.78 -6.81 6.94
CA TYR A 182 14.38 -7.16 7.25
C TYR A 182 13.35 -6.10 6.84
N ILE A 183 13.63 -4.79 6.96
CA ILE A 183 12.66 -3.73 6.60
C ILE A 183 12.38 -3.72 5.10
N ALA A 184 13.37 -4.06 4.27
CA ALA A 184 13.28 -3.98 2.82
C ALA A 184 13.98 -5.15 2.12
N TYR A 185 13.88 -6.35 2.69
CA TYR A 185 14.53 -7.55 2.16
C TYR A 185 13.77 -8.15 0.98
N THR A 186 14.52 -8.58 -0.03
CA THR A 186 14.04 -9.45 -1.11
C THR A 186 15.10 -10.54 -1.33
N SER A 187 14.68 -11.80 -1.43
CA SER A 187 15.61 -12.89 -1.73
C SER A 187 16.11 -12.83 -3.18
N PRO A 188 17.29 -13.37 -3.49
CA PRO A 188 17.78 -13.45 -4.87
C PRO A 188 16.80 -14.15 -5.82
N GLU A 189 16.11 -15.18 -5.37
CA GLU A 189 15.05 -15.87 -6.11
C GLU A 189 13.85 -14.96 -6.37
N GLY A 190 13.45 -14.16 -5.36
CA GLY A 190 12.40 -13.15 -5.47
C GLY A 190 12.77 -12.07 -6.48
N GLU A 191 13.99 -11.56 -6.48
CA GLU A 191 14.49 -10.60 -7.47
C GLU A 191 14.46 -11.19 -8.89
N LYS A 192 14.93 -12.43 -9.04
CA LYS A 192 14.87 -13.15 -10.31
C LYS A 192 13.44 -13.33 -10.81
N PHE A 193 12.52 -13.71 -9.92
CA PHE A 193 11.10 -13.87 -10.25
C PHE A 193 10.45 -12.53 -10.67
N ALA A 194 10.76 -11.44 -10.01
CA ALA A 194 10.21 -10.13 -10.33
C ALA A 194 10.84 -9.46 -11.56
N SER A 195 11.96 -10.02 -12.09
CA SER A 195 12.70 -9.45 -13.22
C SER A 195 11.92 -9.50 -14.54
N GLU A 196 12.33 -8.66 -15.50
CA GLU A 196 11.73 -8.64 -16.85
C GLU A 196 11.98 -9.95 -17.65
N LYS A 197 12.95 -10.76 -17.23
CA LYS A 197 13.29 -12.05 -17.86
C LYS A 197 12.52 -13.23 -17.29
N ALA A 198 11.66 -13.01 -16.28
CA ALA A 198 10.88 -14.09 -15.66
C ALA A 198 9.91 -14.74 -16.65
N PRO A 199 9.71 -16.07 -16.61
CA PRO A 199 8.88 -16.80 -17.59
C PRO A 199 7.44 -16.29 -17.69
N TRP A 200 6.83 -15.88 -16.57
CA TRP A 200 5.47 -15.37 -16.52
C TRP A 200 5.26 -14.04 -17.28
N ARG A 201 6.34 -13.29 -17.55
CA ARG A 201 6.29 -12.03 -18.29
C ARG A 201 5.75 -12.18 -19.72
N ARG A 202 5.87 -13.37 -20.32
CA ARG A 202 5.33 -13.60 -21.68
C ARG A 202 3.80 -13.47 -21.69
N SER A 203 3.10 -14.19 -20.82
CA SER A 203 1.64 -14.10 -20.73
C SER A 203 1.19 -12.73 -20.19
N PHE A 204 1.99 -12.12 -19.33
CA PHE A 204 1.72 -10.78 -18.86
C PHE A 204 1.78 -9.73 -19.98
N ARG A 205 2.75 -9.79 -20.88
CA ARG A 205 2.80 -8.89 -22.05
C ARG A 205 1.58 -9.03 -22.97
N GLU A 206 1.05 -10.23 -23.15
CA GLU A 206 -0.20 -10.40 -23.90
C GLU A 206 -1.41 -9.78 -23.17
N PHE A 207 -1.44 -9.89 -21.85
CA PHE A 207 -2.45 -9.22 -21.03
C PHE A 207 -2.31 -7.69 -21.12
N GLU A 208 -1.09 -7.15 -21.09
CA GLU A 208 -0.83 -5.71 -21.26
C GLU A 208 -1.36 -5.19 -22.59
N LYS A 209 -1.01 -5.84 -23.71
CA LYS A 209 -1.48 -5.46 -25.06
C LYS A 209 -3.00 -5.45 -25.20
N LYS A 210 -3.70 -6.31 -24.45
CA LYS A 210 -5.15 -6.35 -24.48
C LYS A 210 -5.79 -5.21 -23.71
N ASN A 211 -5.15 -4.75 -22.64
CA ASN A 211 -5.74 -3.76 -21.71
C ASN A 211 -5.22 -2.33 -21.95
N VAL A 212 -4.03 -2.13 -22.51
CA VAL A 212 -3.48 -0.81 -22.84
C VAL A 212 -3.77 -0.53 -24.31
N ARG A 213 -4.54 0.53 -24.58
CA ARG A 213 -4.99 0.92 -25.93
C ARG A 213 -4.75 2.40 -26.13
N PRO A 214 -3.57 2.80 -26.62
CA PRO A 214 -3.15 4.18 -26.68
C PRO A 214 -3.75 4.99 -27.83
N GLU A 215 -4.36 4.34 -28.84
CA GLU A 215 -4.67 4.92 -30.14
C GLU A 215 -5.53 6.18 -30.04
N ARG A 216 -6.61 6.14 -29.23
CA ARG A 216 -7.50 7.29 -29.04
C ARG A 216 -6.77 8.44 -28.34
N LEU A 217 -6.04 8.14 -27.23
CA LEU A 217 -5.30 9.13 -26.47
C LEU A 217 -4.24 9.79 -27.36
N MET A 218 -3.47 9.02 -28.11
CA MET A 218 -2.45 9.57 -29.02
C MET A 218 -3.08 10.45 -30.09
N ALA A 219 -4.19 10.03 -30.71
CA ALA A 219 -4.91 10.83 -31.69
C ALA A 219 -5.52 12.12 -31.12
N SER A 220 -5.84 12.13 -29.82
CA SER A 220 -6.36 13.35 -29.17
C SER A 220 -5.27 14.38 -28.87
N LEU A 221 -4.02 13.95 -28.70
CA LEU A 221 -2.90 14.80 -28.27
C LEU A 221 -2.02 15.25 -29.46
N PHE A 222 -1.88 14.40 -30.48
CA PHE A 222 -0.91 14.58 -31.56
C PHE A 222 -1.59 14.61 -32.93
N VAL A 223 -1.18 15.55 -33.78
CA VAL A 223 -1.66 15.65 -35.18
C VAL A 223 -1.22 14.43 -36.00
N LYS A 224 -0.03 13.92 -35.69
CA LYS A 224 0.54 12.71 -36.30
C LYS A 224 0.91 11.70 -35.20
N PRO A 225 -0.03 10.90 -34.70
CA PRO A 225 0.22 9.93 -33.64
C PRO A 225 1.32 8.92 -33.97
N GLU A 226 1.52 8.61 -35.25
CA GLU A 226 2.57 7.71 -35.76
C GLU A 226 4.00 8.24 -35.53
N ALA A 227 4.17 9.51 -35.22
CA ALA A 227 5.45 10.08 -34.82
C ALA A 227 5.90 9.59 -33.42
N ILE A 228 4.96 9.10 -32.61
CA ILE A 228 5.28 8.50 -31.31
C ILE A 228 5.68 7.06 -31.51
N THR A 229 6.96 6.76 -31.35
CA THR A 229 7.55 5.43 -31.61
C THR A 229 6.99 4.35 -30.69
N ASP A 230 6.77 4.66 -29.39
CA ASP A 230 6.19 3.76 -28.39
C ASP A 230 4.98 4.43 -27.73
N GLN A 231 3.82 4.24 -28.35
CA GLN A 231 2.56 4.83 -27.89
C GLN A 231 2.11 4.23 -26.54
N ASP A 232 2.38 2.94 -26.31
CA ASP A 232 2.06 2.28 -25.03
C ASP A 232 2.88 2.89 -23.90
N ALA A 233 4.17 3.11 -24.10
CA ALA A 233 5.03 3.78 -23.11
C ALA A 233 4.59 5.22 -22.85
N MET A 234 4.24 5.98 -23.89
CA MET A 234 3.75 7.35 -23.75
C MET A 234 2.46 7.40 -22.92
N MET A 235 1.48 6.54 -23.24
CA MET A 235 0.24 6.44 -22.48
C MET A 235 0.50 6.10 -21.00
N ARG A 236 1.40 5.15 -20.71
CA ARG A 236 1.78 4.79 -19.33
C ARG A 236 2.48 5.92 -18.61
N SER A 237 3.33 6.68 -19.29
CA SER A 237 4.02 7.83 -18.70
C SER A 237 3.04 8.94 -18.33
N LEU A 238 2.10 9.27 -19.22
CA LEU A 238 1.02 10.20 -18.92
C LEU A 238 0.10 9.72 -17.79
N TYR A 239 -0.23 8.43 -17.76
CA TYR A 239 -0.99 7.83 -16.66
C TYR A 239 -0.26 7.96 -15.32
N TRP A 240 1.05 7.74 -15.24
CA TRP A 240 1.79 7.91 -13.99
C TRP A 240 1.88 9.36 -13.55
N ILE A 241 1.99 10.31 -14.49
CA ILE A 241 1.91 11.74 -14.18
C ILE A 241 0.51 12.09 -13.66
N ALA A 242 -0.56 11.61 -14.32
CA ALA A 242 -1.93 11.78 -13.84
C ALA A 242 -2.13 11.23 -12.42
N ALA A 243 -1.61 10.03 -12.16
CA ALA A 243 -1.69 9.40 -10.85
C ALA A 243 -0.91 10.16 -9.77
N ASP A 244 0.20 10.82 -10.12
CA ASP A 244 1.03 11.58 -9.19
C ASP A 244 0.39 12.90 -8.76
N MET A 245 -0.51 13.47 -9.56
CA MET A 245 -1.16 14.75 -9.24
C MET A 245 -1.95 14.73 -7.93
N GLN A 246 -2.42 13.58 -7.48
CA GLN A 246 -3.05 13.46 -6.17
C GLN A 246 -2.05 13.48 -5.00
N ASN A 247 -0.74 13.43 -5.26
CA ASN A 247 0.33 13.43 -4.28
C ASN A 247 1.03 14.79 -4.12
N VAL A 248 0.79 15.71 -5.04
CA VAL A 248 1.35 17.07 -5.05
C VAL A 248 0.25 18.11 -4.82
N GLU A 249 0.60 19.33 -4.44
CA GLU A 249 -0.36 20.39 -4.11
C GLU A 249 -0.57 21.37 -5.28
N LEU A 250 -0.65 20.81 -6.49
CA LEU A 250 -0.98 21.59 -7.67
C LEU A 250 -2.48 21.45 -7.99
N ASP A 251 -3.13 22.56 -8.31
CA ASP A 251 -4.52 22.56 -8.82
C ASP A 251 -4.53 22.19 -10.30
N LEU A 252 -4.03 20.98 -10.59
CA LEU A 252 -3.91 20.43 -11.93
C LEU A 252 -4.37 18.96 -11.93
N SER A 253 -4.97 18.55 -13.05
CA SER A 253 -5.32 17.16 -13.32
C SER A 253 -4.86 16.76 -14.72
N PHE A 254 -4.62 15.46 -14.92
CA PHE A 254 -4.44 14.85 -16.23
C PHE A 254 -5.40 13.67 -16.42
N TYR A 255 -6.29 13.42 -15.46
CA TYR A 255 -7.32 12.39 -15.63
C TYR A 255 -8.33 12.73 -16.73
N ASP A 256 -8.52 14.02 -16.99
CA ASP A 256 -9.41 14.57 -18.02
C ASP A 256 -9.01 14.24 -19.46
N ILE A 257 -7.74 13.88 -19.72
CA ILE A 257 -7.29 13.47 -21.05
C ILE A 257 -7.61 12.00 -21.37
N PHE A 258 -7.92 11.20 -20.35
CA PHE A 258 -8.21 9.78 -20.48
C PHE A 258 -9.71 9.50 -20.49
N GLU A 259 -10.12 8.48 -21.23
CA GLU A 259 -11.40 7.83 -20.99
C GLU A 259 -11.30 6.87 -19.79
N TYR A 260 -12.43 6.60 -19.16
CA TYR A 260 -12.48 5.74 -17.98
C TYR A 260 -11.91 4.33 -18.23
N GLU A 261 -12.25 3.75 -19.37
CA GLU A 261 -11.79 2.43 -19.79
C GLU A 261 -10.27 2.38 -20.01
N GLU A 262 -9.67 3.49 -20.43
CA GLU A 262 -8.23 3.62 -20.59
C GLU A 262 -7.51 3.63 -19.24
N LEU A 263 -8.02 4.43 -18.28
CA LEU A 263 -7.51 4.45 -16.91
C LEU A 263 -7.60 3.07 -16.26
N VAL A 264 -8.77 2.43 -16.34
CA VAL A 264 -9.01 1.09 -15.79
C VAL A 264 -8.14 0.04 -16.48
N GLY A 265 -7.96 0.15 -17.81
CA GLY A 265 -7.11 -0.76 -18.58
C GLY A 265 -5.65 -0.71 -18.13
N VAL A 266 -5.07 0.49 -18.02
CA VAL A 266 -3.68 0.64 -17.53
C VAL A 266 -3.60 0.19 -16.07
N TRP A 267 -4.53 0.61 -15.20
CA TRP A 267 -4.56 0.17 -13.80
C TRP A 267 -4.60 -1.35 -13.64
N LYS A 268 -5.42 -2.07 -14.43
CA LYS A 268 -5.45 -3.54 -14.37
C LYS A 268 -4.07 -4.16 -14.59
N THR A 269 -3.27 -3.60 -15.49
CA THR A 269 -1.92 -4.12 -15.75
C THR A 269 -0.97 -3.83 -14.60
N VAL A 270 -1.04 -2.64 -14.01
CA VAL A 270 -0.23 -2.27 -12.85
C VAL A 270 -0.61 -3.12 -11.64
N ASN A 271 -1.90 -3.23 -11.34
CA ASN A 271 -2.43 -4.05 -10.25
C ASN A 271 -2.03 -5.53 -10.41
N ALA A 272 -2.14 -6.09 -11.62
CA ALA A 272 -1.73 -7.47 -11.90
C ALA A 272 -0.23 -7.69 -11.65
N ARG A 273 0.62 -6.75 -12.06
CA ARG A 273 2.06 -6.80 -11.78
C ARG A 273 2.33 -6.74 -10.28
N MET A 274 1.68 -5.84 -9.56
CA MET A 274 1.82 -5.71 -8.10
C MET A 274 1.37 -6.99 -7.39
N TYR A 275 0.25 -7.56 -7.81
CA TYR A 275 -0.29 -8.80 -7.26
C TYR A 275 0.68 -9.98 -7.47
N VAL A 276 1.16 -10.19 -8.69
CA VAL A 276 2.09 -11.30 -9.02
C VAL A 276 3.43 -11.14 -8.31
N CYS A 277 3.99 -9.93 -8.28
CA CYS A 277 5.32 -9.69 -7.73
C CYS A 277 5.37 -9.48 -6.21
N ASN A 278 4.22 -9.32 -5.52
CA ASN A 278 4.27 -8.98 -4.10
C ASN A 278 3.19 -9.64 -3.24
N ALA A 279 2.01 -9.99 -3.80
CA ALA A 279 0.91 -10.55 -3.03
C ALA A 279 0.85 -12.08 -3.10
N ALA A 280 -0.28 -12.67 -2.66
CA ALA A 280 -0.46 -14.12 -2.59
C ALA A 280 -0.87 -14.76 -3.94
N ALA A 281 -0.45 -14.19 -5.07
CA ALA A 281 -0.75 -14.74 -6.39
C ALA A 281 -0.23 -16.18 -6.52
N PRO A 282 -1.06 -17.18 -6.91
CA PRO A 282 -0.60 -18.57 -7.09
C PRO A 282 0.57 -18.69 -8.07
N LEU A 283 0.67 -17.77 -9.02
CA LEU A 283 1.72 -17.72 -10.02
C LEU A 283 3.14 -17.58 -9.44
N ASN A 284 3.28 -16.99 -8.24
CA ASN A 284 4.58 -16.88 -7.57
C ASN A 284 4.88 -18.04 -6.60
N GLY A 285 3.95 -19.01 -6.44
CA GLY A 285 4.15 -20.19 -5.59
C GLY A 285 4.44 -19.88 -4.11
N GLY A 286 4.04 -18.69 -3.64
CA GLY A 286 4.33 -18.24 -2.27
C GLY A 286 5.72 -17.62 -2.07
N LEU A 287 6.57 -17.61 -3.11
CA LEU A 287 7.93 -17.07 -3.05
C LEU A 287 7.96 -15.59 -2.62
N MET A 288 7.09 -14.78 -3.20
CA MET A 288 7.12 -13.33 -2.95
C MET A 288 6.67 -12.95 -1.54
N PRO A 289 5.57 -13.48 -0.97
CA PRO A 289 5.24 -13.28 0.43
C PRO A 289 6.36 -13.75 1.38
N ARG A 290 7.05 -14.85 1.08
CA ARG A 290 8.14 -15.35 1.93
C ARG A 290 9.35 -14.40 2.02
N CYS A 291 9.52 -13.47 1.11
CA CYS A 291 10.51 -12.40 1.27
C CYS A 291 10.24 -11.51 2.50
N ALA A 292 9.03 -11.53 3.06
CA ALA A 292 8.72 -10.82 4.31
C ALA A 292 9.01 -11.63 5.59
N VAL A 293 9.50 -12.88 5.50
CA VAL A 293 9.82 -13.70 6.69
C VAL A 293 10.80 -13.00 7.66
N PRO A 294 11.89 -12.35 7.22
CA PRO A 294 12.77 -11.62 8.14
C PRO A 294 12.04 -10.49 8.88
N LEU A 295 11.15 -9.76 8.19
CA LEU A 295 10.35 -8.69 8.79
C LEU A 295 9.36 -9.24 9.81
N LEU A 296 8.63 -10.30 9.46
CA LEU A 296 7.68 -10.94 10.37
C LEU A 296 8.38 -11.48 11.62
N ARG A 297 9.55 -12.14 11.47
CA ARG A 297 10.36 -12.59 12.59
C ARG A 297 10.76 -11.44 13.51
N ASN A 298 11.22 -10.33 12.95
CA ASN A 298 11.55 -9.13 13.73
C ASN A 298 10.33 -8.56 14.46
N ILE A 299 9.13 -8.62 13.88
CA ILE A 299 7.89 -8.18 14.54
C ILE A 299 7.58 -9.08 15.73
N LEU A 300 7.66 -10.41 15.59
CA LEU A 300 7.40 -11.37 16.68
C LEU A 300 8.41 -11.20 17.83
N GLU A 301 9.70 -11.22 17.52
CA GLU A 301 10.77 -11.06 18.52
C GLU A 301 10.68 -9.72 19.28
N SER A 302 10.33 -8.64 18.58
CA SER A 302 10.13 -7.34 19.22
C SER A 302 8.89 -7.33 20.13
N ALA A 303 7.80 -7.98 19.71
CA ALA A 303 6.59 -8.04 20.51
C ALA A 303 6.82 -8.84 21.80
N ASP A 304 7.47 -10.00 21.72
CA ASP A 304 7.79 -10.81 22.89
C ASP A 304 8.71 -10.07 23.85
N ALA A 305 9.73 -9.38 23.32
CA ALA A 305 10.62 -8.56 24.15
C ALA A 305 9.88 -7.40 24.84
N ALA A 306 8.93 -6.75 24.16
CA ALA A 306 8.11 -5.69 24.75
C ALA A 306 7.13 -6.23 25.81
N ILE A 307 6.56 -7.41 25.58
CA ILE A 307 5.69 -8.10 26.54
C ILE A 307 6.45 -8.46 27.81
N GLU A 308 7.65 -9.03 27.67
CA GLU A 308 8.48 -9.48 28.79
C GLU A 308 9.07 -8.32 29.60
N LYS A 309 9.63 -7.29 28.89
CA LYS A 309 10.40 -6.20 29.51
C LYS A 309 9.56 -4.96 29.81
N GLY A 310 8.35 -4.85 29.25
CA GLY A 310 7.52 -3.65 29.35
C GLY A 310 8.05 -2.45 28.54
N THR A 311 9.04 -2.67 27.65
CA THR A 311 9.68 -1.62 26.85
C THR A 311 10.27 -2.21 25.55
N PRO A 312 10.23 -1.52 24.39
CA PRO A 312 9.62 -0.19 24.17
C PRO A 312 8.09 -0.23 24.24
N ALA A 313 7.47 0.95 24.37
CA ALA A 313 6.02 1.12 24.27
C ALA A 313 5.54 1.05 22.82
N ALA A 314 6.40 1.39 21.85
CA ALA A 314 6.12 1.16 20.43
C ALA A 314 7.42 0.88 19.64
N ASP A 315 7.33 -0.08 18.72
CA ASP A 315 8.28 -0.31 17.62
C ASP A 315 7.67 0.20 16.32
N LEU A 316 8.25 1.27 15.77
CA LEU A 316 7.78 1.90 14.55
C LEU A 316 8.76 1.61 13.41
N ARG A 317 8.28 0.98 12.32
CA ARG A 317 9.09 0.64 11.15
C ARG A 317 8.57 1.36 9.91
N PHE A 318 9.48 1.98 9.13
CA PHE A 318 9.13 2.74 7.94
C PHE A 318 9.87 2.18 6.73
N GLY A 319 9.11 1.78 5.71
CA GLY A 319 9.61 1.11 4.52
C GLY A 319 8.78 1.43 3.27
N HIS A 320 8.49 0.40 2.49
CA HIS A 320 7.92 0.53 1.15
C HIS A 320 6.66 -0.31 0.98
N ASP A 321 5.87 0.03 -0.04
CA ASP A 321 4.66 -0.67 -0.48
C ASP A 321 4.87 -2.18 -0.68
N THR A 322 5.89 -2.56 -1.47
CA THR A 322 6.15 -3.95 -1.84
C THR A 322 6.37 -4.85 -0.62
N HIS A 323 7.07 -4.35 0.40
CA HIS A 323 7.36 -5.10 1.63
C HIS A 323 6.14 -5.18 2.54
N LEU A 324 5.32 -4.10 2.59
CA LEU A 324 4.04 -4.12 3.29
C LEU A 324 3.09 -5.16 2.65
N ILE A 325 2.95 -5.14 1.33
CA ILE A 325 2.09 -6.09 0.60
C ILE A 325 2.52 -7.54 0.88
N ARG A 326 3.83 -7.82 0.82
CA ARG A 326 4.38 -9.16 1.12
C ARG A 326 4.10 -9.59 2.55
N LEU A 327 4.27 -8.68 3.51
CA LEU A 327 3.99 -8.94 4.92
C LEU A 327 2.51 -9.28 5.15
N LEU A 328 1.60 -8.48 4.59
CA LEU A 328 0.15 -8.69 4.70
C LEU A 328 -0.29 -10.01 4.07
N ALA A 329 0.27 -10.35 2.90
CA ALA A 329 0.02 -11.62 2.23
C ALA A 329 0.57 -12.82 3.02
N LEU A 330 1.78 -12.71 3.58
CA LEU A 330 2.40 -13.74 4.41
C LEU A 330 1.60 -13.99 5.69
N MET A 331 1.15 -12.94 6.36
CA MET A 331 0.33 -13.02 7.58
C MET A 331 -1.11 -13.45 7.31
N GLN A 332 -1.50 -13.59 6.05
CA GLN A 332 -2.85 -13.95 5.62
C GLN A 332 -3.93 -12.97 6.13
N ILE A 333 -3.59 -11.66 6.14
CA ILE A 333 -4.56 -10.62 6.49
C ILE A 333 -5.75 -10.65 5.52
N GLU A 334 -6.96 -10.51 6.05
CA GLU A 334 -8.21 -10.48 5.26
C GLU A 334 -8.14 -9.48 4.11
N GLY A 335 -8.54 -9.92 2.91
CA GLY A 335 -8.50 -9.11 1.68
C GLY A 335 -7.11 -8.94 1.06
N CYS A 336 -6.01 -9.33 1.76
CA CYS A 336 -4.64 -9.19 1.27
C CYS A 336 -4.03 -10.50 0.76
N SER A 337 -4.60 -11.64 1.13
CA SER A 337 -4.10 -13.00 0.80
C SER A 337 -4.99 -13.77 -0.17
N ASN A 338 -5.97 -13.11 -0.78
CA ASN A 338 -6.85 -13.73 -1.77
C ASN A 338 -6.02 -14.31 -2.93
N GLN A 339 -6.42 -15.51 -3.38
CA GLN A 339 -5.76 -16.20 -4.50
C GLN A 339 -6.66 -16.22 -5.72
N GLU A 340 -6.12 -15.82 -6.87
CA GLU A 340 -6.76 -15.89 -8.17
C GLU A 340 -5.73 -16.32 -9.21
N VAL A 341 -6.10 -17.21 -10.12
CA VAL A 341 -5.22 -17.74 -11.18
C VAL A 341 -5.45 -17.07 -12.54
N ASP A 342 -6.66 -16.56 -12.77
CA ASP A 342 -7.06 -15.89 -13.99
C ASP A 342 -6.64 -14.42 -13.94
N MET A 343 -5.69 -14.05 -14.79
CA MET A 343 -5.15 -12.69 -14.84
C MET A 343 -6.21 -11.63 -15.14
N GLU A 344 -7.25 -12.00 -15.91
CA GLU A 344 -8.38 -11.12 -16.21
C GLU A 344 -9.24 -10.80 -14.96
N LYS A 345 -9.11 -11.61 -13.89
CA LYS A 345 -9.87 -11.45 -12.63
C LYS A 345 -9.02 -10.96 -11.47
N PHE A 346 -7.71 -10.78 -11.63
CA PHE A 346 -6.84 -10.33 -10.54
C PHE A 346 -7.37 -9.08 -9.85
N HIS A 347 -7.84 -8.11 -10.63
CA HIS A 347 -8.41 -6.86 -10.13
C HIS A 347 -9.71 -7.02 -9.33
N LEU A 348 -10.40 -8.14 -9.43
CA LEU A 348 -11.58 -8.47 -8.63
C LEU A 348 -11.19 -9.09 -7.29
N ALA A 349 -10.13 -9.89 -7.28
CA ALA A 349 -9.66 -10.61 -6.10
C ALA A 349 -8.78 -9.73 -5.19
N TRP A 350 -7.99 -8.82 -5.76
CA TRP A 350 -7.03 -8.02 -5.04
C TRP A 350 -6.84 -6.65 -5.70
N GLN A 351 -6.69 -5.60 -4.89
CA GLN A 351 -6.63 -4.21 -5.36
C GLN A 351 -5.54 -3.46 -4.58
N ASP A 352 -4.49 -3.05 -5.30
CA ASP A 352 -3.29 -2.42 -4.77
C ASP A 352 -3.57 -1.10 -4.03
N TYR A 353 -4.46 -0.26 -4.55
CA TYR A 353 -4.83 1.01 -3.94
C TYR A 353 -5.53 0.86 -2.58
N ARG A 354 -6.19 -0.29 -2.31
CA ARG A 354 -6.78 -0.59 -1.01
C ARG A 354 -5.76 -1.11 -0.01
N VAL A 355 -4.84 -1.93 -0.51
CA VAL A 355 -3.85 -2.62 0.33
C VAL A 355 -2.72 -1.68 0.71
N SER A 356 -2.19 -0.95 -0.27
CA SER A 356 -0.98 -0.15 -0.06
C SER A 356 -1.04 1.22 -0.75
N PRO A 357 -1.98 2.12 -0.38
CA PRO A 357 -1.93 3.53 -0.80
C PRO A 357 -0.65 4.21 -0.28
N MET A 358 -0.38 5.46 -0.65
CA MET A 358 0.69 6.25 -0.03
C MET A 358 0.45 6.34 1.49
N GLY A 359 1.50 6.25 2.32
CA GLY A 359 1.37 6.25 3.79
C GLY A 359 0.72 4.99 4.39
N ALA A 360 0.44 3.96 3.58
CA ALA A 360 -0.18 2.72 4.05
C ALA A 360 0.58 2.12 5.24
N ASN A 361 -0.17 1.54 6.18
CA ASN A 361 0.44 1.01 7.39
C ASN A 361 -0.34 -0.18 7.97
N LEU A 362 0.42 -1.08 8.61
CA LEU A 362 -0.08 -2.14 9.47
C LEU A 362 0.29 -1.80 10.91
N GLN A 363 -0.69 -1.86 11.81
CA GLN A 363 -0.52 -1.65 13.24
C GLN A 363 -1.02 -2.89 13.99
N LEU A 364 -0.21 -3.43 14.87
CA LEU A 364 -0.57 -4.46 15.83
C LEU A 364 -0.69 -3.77 17.19
N ILE A 365 -1.87 -3.73 17.74
CA ILE A 365 -2.15 -3.08 19.03
C ILE A 365 -2.30 -4.16 20.08
N PHE A 366 -1.41 -4.17 21.07
CA PHE A 366 -1.36 -5.16 22.13
C PHE A 366 -2.04 -4.64 23.39
N TYR A 367 -2.88 -5.48 23.95
CA TYR A 367 -3.67 -5.20 25.15
C TYR A 367 -3.29 -6.18 26.26
N ARG A 368 -3.30 -5.71 27.49
CA ARG A 368 -2.99 -6.53 28.67
C ARG A 368 -4.07 -6.36 29.74
N ASP A 369 -4.44 -7.46 30.38
CA ASP A 369 -5.28 -7.43 31.59
C ASP A 369 -4.44 -7.49 32.87
N LYS A 370 -5.11 -7.43 34.05
CA LYS A 370 -4.46 -7.52 35.37
C LYS A 370 -3.82 -8.89 35.66
N LYS A 371 -4.14 -9.91 34.87
CA LYS A 371 -3.57 -11.26 35.01
C LYS A 371 -2.43 -11.52 34.03
N ASN A 372 -2.00 -10.50 33.29
CA ASN A 372 -1.05 -10.58 32.19
C ASN A 372 -1.50 -11.46 31.02
N ASP A 373 -2.82 -11.60 30.80
CA ASP A 373 -3.33 -12.14 29.55
C ASP A 373 -3.18 -11.10 28.44
N ILE A 374 -2.71 -11.54 27.26
CA ILE A 374 -2.34 -10.65 26.16
C ILE A 374 -3.25 -10.88 24.97
N LEU A 375 -3.91 -9.83 24.54
CA LEU A 375 -4.66 -9.78 23.30
C LEU A 375 -3.97 -8.86 22.29
N VAL A 376 -4.16 -9.14 21.01
CA VAL A 376 -3.71 -8.28 19.91
C VAL A 376 -4.84 -8.00 18.94
N LYS A 377 -4.88 -6.79 18.41
CA LYS A 377 -5.78 -6.34 17.35
C LYS A 377 -4.96 -5.80 16.17
N PHE A 378 -5.42 -6.04 14.94
CA PHE A 378 -4.75 -5.64 13.72
C PHE A 378 -5.50 -4.51 13.03
N LEU A 379 -4.76 -3.47 12.63
CA LEU A 379 -5.27 -2.38 11.83
C LEU A 379 -4.47 -2.28 10.52
N LEU A 380 -5.14 -2.33 9.40
CA LEU A 380 -4.58 -2.00 8.08
C LEU A 380 -5.11 -0.66 7.64
N ASN A 381 -4.22 0.28 7.36
CA ASN A 381 -4.61 1.65 7.01
C ASN A 381 -5.62 2.23 8.01
N GLU A 382 -5.36 1.98 9.31
CA GLU A 382 -6.19 2.39 10.45
C GLU A 382 -7.63 1.82 10.44
N CYS A 383 -7.89 0.75 9.68
CA CYS A 383 -9.14 0.00 9.71
C CYS A 383 -8.92 -1.37 10.32
N GLU A 384 -9.84 -1.84 11.18
CA GLU A 384 -9.77 -3.18 11.79
C GLU A 384 -9.81 -4.25 10.71
N VAL A 385 -8.87 -5.20 10.77
CA VAL A 385 -8.78 -6.34 9.87
C VAL A 385 -8.64 -7.65 10.65
N THR A 386 -8.98 -8.77 10.00
CA THR A 386 -8.99 -10.09 10.63
C THR A 386 -7.89 -11.00 10.09
N LEU A 387 -7.55 -11.99 10.92
CA LEU A 387 -6.73 -13.15 10.59
C LEU A 387 -7.62 -14.38 10.39
N PRO A 388 -7.16 -15.42 9.66
CA PRO A 388 -7.89 -16.67 9.51
C PRO A 388 -7.81 -17.54 10.80
N LEU A 389 -7.94 -16.90 11.94
CA LEU A 389 -7.97 -17.53 13.27
C LEU A 389 -9.36 -17.38 13.89
N LYS A 390 -9.78 -18.43 14.60
CA LYS A 390 -11.02 -18.37 15.37
C LYS A 390 -10.78 -17.55 16.63
N SER A 391 -11.58 -16.53 16.85
CA SER A 391 -11.62 -15.78 18.11
C SER A 391 -13.06 -15.62 18.59
N LYS A 392 -13.25 -15.66 19.90
CA LYS A 392 -14.54 -15.34 20.53
C LYS A 392 -14.77 -13.82 20.65
N MET A 393 -13.73 -13.04 20.43
CA MET A 393 -13.71 -11.59 20.68
C MET A 393 -13.20 -10.80 19.45
N VAL A 394 -13.48 -11.26 18.22
CA VAL A 394 -13.09 -10.52 16.99
C VAL A 394 -13.45 -9.04 17.14
N PRO A 395 -12.51 -8.13 16.86
CA PRO A 395 -11.22 -8.26 16.17
C PRO A 395 -10.00 -8.51 17.11
N TYR A 396 -10.22 -8.95 18.33
CA TYR A 396 -9.17 -9.27 19.31
C TYR A 396 -8.82 -10.76 19.24
N TYR A 397 -7.53 -11.09 19.29
CA TYR A 397 -6.98 -12.44 19.27
C TYR A 397 -6.04 -12.65 20.45
N SER A 398 -5.99 -13.87 21.01
CA SER A 398 -4.94 -14.23 21.96
C SER A 398 -3.57 -14.13 21.29
N TRP A 399 -2.62 -13.39 21.91
CA TRP A 399 -1.28 -13.28 21.35
C TRP A 399 -0.61 -14.63 21.15
N LYS A 400 -0.73 -15.53 22.12
CA LYS A 400 -0.18 -16.88 22.03
C LYS A 400 -0.68 -17.66 20.82
N GLU A 401 -1.98 -17.53 20.46
CA GLU A 401 -2.54 -18.20 19.29
C GLU A 401 -2.03 -17.55 17.98
N VAL A 402 -1.93 -16.23 17.96
CA VAL A 402 -1.37 -15.48 16.82
C VAL A 402 0.11 -15.80 16.63
N GLU A 403 0.91 -15.79 17.70
CA GLU A 403 2.33 -16.10 17.68
C GLU A 403 2.55 -17.52 17.13
N THR A 404 1.82 -18.51 17.65
CA THR A 404 1.88 -19.90 17.16
C THR A 404 1.55 -19.98 15.67
N PHE A 405 0.47 -19.38 15.24
CA PHE A 405 0.05 -19.35 13.84
C PHE A 405 1.10 -18.72 12.92
N LEU A 406 1.66 -17.58 13.31
CA LEU A 406 2.66 -16.88 12.51
C LEU A 406 4.02 -17.59 12.53
N ALA A 407 4.40 -18.25 13.64
CA ALA A 407 5.58 -19.09 13.73
C ALA A 407 5.47 -20.33 12.82
N GLU A 408 4.29 -20.95 12.71
CA GLU A 408 4.04 -22.03 11.76
C GLU A 408 4.19 -21.57 10.31
N ILE A 409 3.72 -20.36 9.97
CA ILE A 409 3.90 -19.77 8.63
C ILE A 409 5.39 -19.57 8.32
N ILE A 410 6.17 -19.06 9.26
CA ILE A 410 7.62 -18.87 9.11
C ILE A 410 8.34 -20.22 8.94
N GLY A 411 7.93 -21.24 9.66
CA GLY A 411 8.56 -22.58 9.66
C GLY A 411 8.19 -23.48 8.47
N LYS A 412 7.19 -23.12 7.65
CA LYS A 412 6.87 -23.85 6.41
C LYS A 412 7.94 -23.55 5.37
N GLU A 413 8.76 -24.54 5.01
CA GLU A 413 9.71 -24.49 3.90
C GLU A 413 9.02 -24.56 2.53
#